data_ed11e4908d93168cf45ac4497d6ff7f0
#
_entry.id   ed11e4908d93168cf45ac4497d6ff7f0
#
_cell.length_a   1.000
_cell.length_b   1.000
_cell.length_c   1.000
_cell.angle_alpha   90.00
_cell.angle_beta   90.00
_cell.angle_gamma   90.00
#
_symmetry.space_group_name_H-M   'P 1'
#
loop_
_entity.id
_entity.type
_entity.pdbx_description
1 polymer ?
#
loop_
_entity_poly.entity_id
_entity_poly.type
_entity_poly.pdbx_seq_one_letter_code
_entity_poly.pdbx_strand_id
1 'polypeptide(L)'
;MSGEGAVNVQVQKARRLHDADVVYLYDSSFEGFLCCVFESFAQHEIPFAVWTPQRETSTLYPVKDIPTDHAKAQRVFASFGRKLGPETEYLVSRDFLSGREDKELLLIRFLHLAFALGPGTVKRTGHPDVAPLGPAV
;
A
#
# COMPACT_ATOMS: atom_id res chain seq x y z
N MET A 1 32.70 -6.22 -12.30
CA MET A 1 32.14 -5.89 -12.54
C MET A 1 31.89 -4.95 -12.21
N SER A 2 32.48 -4.45 -12.02
CA SER A 2 32.03 -3.48 -11.87
C SER A 2 30.95 -3.24 -12.36
N GLY A 3 30.91 -3.71 -13.19
CA GLY A 3 29.66 -3.58 -13.74
C GLY A 3 28.63 -3.86 -12.69
N GLU A 4 29.01 -4.61 -11.73
CA GLU A 4 28.02 -4.93 -10.72
C GLU A 4 27.56 -3.75 -9.96
N GLY A 5 28.47 -2.91 -9.57
CA GLY A 5 28.06 -1.74 -8.83
C GLY A 5 27.11 -0.90 -9.64
N ALA A 6 27.45 -0.70 -10.89
CA ALA A 6 26.60 0.08 -11.77
C ALA A 6 25.25 -0.60 -11.96
N VAL A 7 25.28 -1.90 -12.09
CA VAL A 7 24.04 -2.65 -12.28
C VAL A 7 23.13 -2.48 -11.08
N ASN A 8 23.70 -2.55 -9.89
CA ASN A 8 22.89 -2.39 -8.70
C ASN A 8 22.25 -1.03 -8.62
N VAL A 9 22.98 -0.02 -8.99
CA VAL A 9 22.43 1.33 -9.03
C VAL A 9 21.29 1.40 -10.03
N GLN A 10 21.45 0.77 -11.17
CA GLN A 10 20.41 0.76 -12.18
C GLN A 10 19.16 0.09 -11.65
N VAL A 11 19.33 -1.03 -10.98
CA VAL A 11 18.19 -1.73 -10.43
C VAL A 11 17.45 -0.86 -9.44
N GLN A 12 18.17 -0.12 -8.60
CA GLN A 12 17.51 0.73 -7.65
C GLN A 12 16.74 1.84 -8.32
N LYS A 13 17.27 2.39 -9.39
CA LYS A 13 16.51 3.38 -10.13
C LYS A 13 15.27 2.80 -10.73
N ALA A 14 15.37 1.57 -11.23
CA ALA A 14 14.21 0.93 -11.81
C ALA A 14 13.14 0.66 -10.78
N ARG A 15 13.48 0.73 -9.49
CA ARG A 15 12.52 0.48 -8.43
C ARG A 15 11.85 1.74 -7.94
N ARG A 16 11.95 2.81 -8.69
CA ARG A 16 11.17 3.98 -8.35
C ARG A 16 9.69 3.64 -8.38
N LEU A 17 8.94 4.29 -7.49
CA LEU A 17 7.51 4.09 -7.43
C LEU A 17 6.89 4.37 -8.80
N HIS A 18 6.05 3.46 -9.26
CA HIS A 18 5.40 3.58 -10.55
C HIS A 18 4.04 2.89 -10.51
N ASP A 19 3.16 3.30 -11.40
CA ASP A 19 1.89 2.62 -11.58
C ASP A 19 2.14 1.34 -12.37
N ALA A 20 1.63 0.23 -11.88
CA ALA A 20 1.89 -1.06 -12.48
C ALA A 20 0.59 -1.66 -13.01
N ASP A 21 0.71 -2.37 -14.13
CA ASP A 21 -0.44 -3.05 -14.74
C ASP A 21 -0.59 -4.42 -14.11
N VAL A 22 -0.94 -4.44 -12.84
CA VAL A 22 -1.11 -5.67 -12.10
C VAL A 22 -2.26 -5.49 -11.12
N VAL A 23 -3.01 -6.56 -10.90
CA VAL A 23 -4.08 -6.57 -9.93
C VAL A 23 -3.62 -7.42 -8.74
N TYR A 24 -3.74 -6.88 -7.53
CA TYR A 24 -3.50 -7.67 -6.33
C TYR A 24 -4.81 -8.31 -5.90
N LEU A 25 -4.74 -9.59 -5.59
CA LEU A 25 -5.91 -10.32 -5.10
C LEU A 25 -5.59 -10.83 -3.69
N TYR A 26 -6.41 -10.48 -2.71
CA TYR A 26 -6.17 -10.85 -1.33
C TYR A 26 -7.47 -11.32 -0.70
N ASP A 27 -7.40 -11.78 0.56
CA ASP A 27 -8.49 -12.51 1.17
C ASP A 27 -9.52 -11.64 1.90
N SER A 28 -9.46 -10.35 1.76
CA SER A 28 -10.36 -9.37 2.40
C SER A 28 -10.03 -9.06 3.84
N SER A 29 -9.11 -9.77 4.47
CA SER A 29 -8.76 -9.50 5.85
C SER A 29 -7.86 -8.28 5.93
N PHE A 30 -7.85 -7.63 7.10
CA PHE A 30 -6.96 -6.50 7.31
C PHE A 30 -5.50 -6.94 7.20
N GLU A 31 -5.17 -8.12 7.74
CA GLU A 31 -3.81 -8.62 7.63
C GLU A 31 -3.42 -8.89 6.18
N GLY A 32 -4.36 -9.42 5.41
CA GLY A 32 -4.10 -9.61 3.99
C GLY A 32 -3.87 -8.29 3.27
N PHE A 33 -4.63 -7.27 3.64
CA PHE A 33 -4.40 -5.94 3.07
C PHE A 33 -3.02 -5.42 3.44
N LEU A 34 -2.58 -5.63 4.68
CA LEU A 34 -1.24 -5.20 5.07
C LEU A 34 -0.16 -5.91 4.26
N CYS A 35 -0.42 -7.15 3.87
CA CYS A 35 0.51 -7.85 2.98
C CYS A 35 0.49 -7.26 1.57
N CYS A 36 -0.63 -6.71 1.12
CA CYS A 36 -0.66 -5.95 -0.12
C CYS A 36 0.19 -4.70 0.00
N VAL A 37 0.12 -4.02 1.13
CA VAL A 37 0.99 -2.86 1.37
C VAL A 37 2.44 -3.28 1.32
N PHE A 38 2.77 -4.40 1.97
CA PHE A 38 4.14 -4.90 1.95
C PHE A 38 4.61 -5.14 0.50
N GLU A 39 3.78 -5.79 -0.29
CA GLU A 39 4.15 -6.10 -1.67
C GLU A 39 4.35 -4.82 -2.48
N SER A 40 3.45 -3.87 -2.33
CA SER A 40 3.54 -2.62 -3.04
C SER A 40 4.86 -1.90 -2.73
N PHE A 41 5.24 -1.87 -1.45
CA PHE A 41 6.50 -1.22 -1.08
C PHE A 41 7.71 -2.03 -1.55
N ALA A 42 7.64 -3.36 -1.45
CA ALA A 42 8.75 -4.20 -1.88
C ALA A 42 9.03 -4.05 -3.36
N GLN A 43 7.97 -3.90 -4.16
CA GLN A 43 8.11 -3.78 -5.60
C GLN A 43 8.14 -2.34 -6.08
N HIS A 44 7.93 -1.38 -5.19
CA HIS A 44 7.86 0.05 -5.53
C HIS A 44 6.83 0.31 -6.62
N GLU A 45 5.66 -0.27 -6.45
CA GLU A 45 4.61 -0.16 -7.46
C GLU A 45 3.27 0.16 -6.81
N ILE A 46 2.43 0.86 -7.57
CA ILE A 46 1.02 1.05 -7.21
C ILE A 46 0.24 0.15 -8.15
N PRO A 47 -0.45 -0.87 -7.65
CA PRO A 47 -1.18 -1.77 -8.55
C PRO A 47 -2.33 -1.05 -9.23
N PHE A 48 -2.77 -1.59 -10.36
CA PHE A 48 -3.93 -1.06 -11.05
C PHE A 48 -5.18 -1.17 -10.19
N ALA A 49 -5.32 -2.27 -9.47
CA ALA A 49 -6.47 -2.50 -8.60
C ALA A 49 -6.08 -3.48 -7.51
N VAL A 50 -6.85 -3.46 -6.42
CA VAL A 50 -6.72 -4.42 -5.33
C VAL A 50 -8.09 -5.03 -5.16
N TRP A 51 -8.20 -6.33 -5.39
CA TRP A 51 -9.48 -7.02 -5.39
C TRP A 51 -9.53 -8.08 -4.30
N THR A 52 -10.74 -8.38 -3.89
CA THR A 52 -11.05 -9.57 -3.10
C THR A 52 -11.76 -10.55 -4.00
N PRO A 53 -11.89 -11.83 -3.60
CA PRO A 53 -12.57 -12.78 -4.47
C PRO A 53 -13.97 -12.35 -4.88
N GLN A 54 -14.68 -11.64 -4.00
CA GLN A 54 -16.03 -11.19 -4.32
C GLN A 54 -16.07 -10.10 -5.36
N ARG A 55 -14.98 -9.40 -5.55
CA ARG A 55 -14.91 -8.30 -6.52
C ARG A 55 -14.10 -8.64 -7.76
N GLU A 56 -13.62 -9.88 -7.82
CA GLU A 56 -12.80 -10.29 -8.95
C GLU A 56 -13.62 -10.32 -10.22
N THR A 57 -13.04 -9.83 -11.30
CA THR A 57 -13.69 -9.83 -12.60
C THR A 57 -12.63 -10.08 -13.67
N SER A 58 -13.06 -10.21 -14.91
CA SER A 58 -12.12 -10.44 -15.98
C SER A 58 -11.22 -9.24 -16.19
N THR A 59 -9.96 -9.49 -16.46
CA THR A 59 -9.00 -8.44 -16.70
C THR A 59 -7.93 -8.96 -17.65
N LEU A 60 -7.36 -8.04 -18.41
CA LEU A 60 -6.20 -8.34 -19.24
C LEU A 60 -4.90 -8.20 -18.48
N TYR A 61 -4.93 -7.63 -17.30
CA TYR A 61 -3.74 -7.46 -16.50
C TYR A 61 -3.48 -8.73 -15.71
N PRO A 62 -2.21 -9.04 -15.45
CA PRO A 62 -1.91 -10.18 -14.58
C PRO A 62 -2.48 -9.96 -13.19
N VAL A 63 -2.91 -11.03 -12.58
CA VAL A 63 -3.43 -11.03 -11.22
C VAL A 63 -2.38 -11.68 -10.33
N LYS A 64 -1.97 -10.96 -9.30
CA LYS A 64 -1.00 -11.45 -8.35
C LYS A 64 -1.73 -11.80 -7.05
N ASP A 65 -1.69 -13.06 -6.68
CA ASP A 65 -2.23 -13.48 -5.40
C ASP A 65 -1.31 -13.02 -4.28
N ILE A 66 -1.88 -12.35 -3.30
CA ILE A 66 -1.11 -11.87 -2.15
C ILE A 66 -1.51 -12.71 -0.95
N PRO A 67 -0.70 -13.68 -0.57
CA PRO A 67 -1.05 -14.51 0.58
C PRO A 67 -0.96 -13.72 1.88
N THR A 68 -1.81 -14.08 2.82
CA THR A 68 -1.79 -13.45 4.13
C THR A 68 -0.67 -14.06 4.96
N ASP A 69 0.29 -13.23 5.34
CA ASP A 69 1.43 -13.62 6.13
C ASP A 69 1.41 -12.79 7.41
N HIS A 70 1.20 -13.46 8.52
CA HIS A 70 1.01 -12.80 9.80
C HIS A 70 2.22 -11.96 10.19
N ALA A 71 3.41 -12.50 10.00
CA ALA A 71 4.63 -11.80 10.40
C ALA A 71 4.84 -10.55 9.55
N LYS A 72 4.59 -10.66 8.24
CA LYS A 72 4.68 -9.47 7.39
C LYS A 72 3.68 -8.41 7.81
N ALA A 73 2.44 -8.83 8.06
CA ALA A 73 1.40 -7.89 8.46
C ALA A 73 1.77 -7.16 9.74
N GLN A 74 2.29 -7.87 10.70
CA GLN A 74 2.68 -7.25 11.97
C GLN A 74 3.80 -6.24 11.77
N ARG A 75 4.78 -6.58 10.95
CA ARG A 75 5.88 -5.65 10.69
C ARG A 75 5.40 -4.39 10.00
N VAL A 76 4.50 -4.54 9.03
CA VAL A 76 3.96 -3.38 8.33
C VAL A 76 3.19 -2.49 9.31
N PHE A 77 2.31 -3.08 10.11
CA PHE A 77 1.49 -2.30 11.00
C PHE A 77 2.35 -1.56 12.04
N ALA A 78 3.33 -2.25 12.59
CA ALA A 78 4.21 -1.63 13.59
C ALA A 78 5.00 -0.46 12.99
N SER A 79 5.32 -0.54 11.69
CA SER A 79 6.07 0.54 11.06
C SER A 79 5.27 1.83 10.96
N PHE A 80 3.94 1.74 10.91
CA PHE A 80 3.12 2.94 10.85
C PHE A 80 3.35 3.82 12.08
N GLY A 81 3.17 3.23 13.26
CA GLY A 81 3.36 4.01 14.49
C GLY A 81 4.79 4.46 14.68
N ARG A 82 5.73 3.57 14.37
CA ARG A 82 7.13 3.86 14.60
C ARG A 82 7.64 4.96 13.69
N LYS A 83 7.22 4.97 12.43
CA LYS A 83 7.77 5.89 11.44
C LYS A 83 6.86 7.06 11.12
N LEU A 84 5.57 6.93 11.36
CA LEU A 84 4.62 7.96 10.95
C LEU A 84 3.81 8.54 12.11
N GLY A 85 3.77 7.84 13.25
CA GLY A 85 3.03 8.29 14.40
C GLY A 85 1.82 7.40 14.67
N PRO A 86 1.34 7.39 15.92
CA PRO A 86 0.24 6.48 16.30
C PRO A 86 -1.07 6.78 15.59
N GLU A 87 -1.30 8.02 15.17
CA GLU A 87 -2.53 8.31 14.45
C GLU A 87 -2.62 7.56 13.14
N THR A 88 -1.49 7.17 12.56
CA THR A 88 -1.51 6.45 11.29
C THR A 88 -2.10 5.06 11.46
N GLU A 89 -1.76 4.38 12.56
CA GLU A 89 -2.35 3.07 12.83
C GLU A 89 -3.87 3.17 12.91
N TYR A 90 -4.35 4.17 13.63
CA TYR A 90 -5.78 4.36 13.76
C TYR A 90 -6.43 4.69 12.41
N LEU A 91 -5.83 5.59 11.67
CA LEU A 91 -6.39 6.01 10.39
C LEU A 91 -6.51 4.84 9.43
N VAL A 92 -5.45 4.05 9.29
CA VAL A 92 -5.46 2.94 8.36
C VAL A 92 -6.49 1.90 8.78
N SER A 93 -6.55 1.58 10.07
CA SER A 93 -7.51 0.61 10.57
C SER A 93 -8.94 1.07 10.31
N ARG A 94 -9.21 2.34 10.63
CA ARG A 94 -10.55 2.89 10.47
C ARG A 94 -10.98 2.94 9.02
N ASP A 95 -10.09 3.43 8.18
CA ASP A 95 -10.45 3.62 6.78
C ASP A 95 -10.55 2.29 6.04
N PHE A 96 -9.80 1.29 6.48
CA PHE A 96 -9.96 -0.03 5.89
C PHE A 96 -11.37 -0.58 6.14
N LEU A 97 -11.97 -0.23 7.26
CA LEU A 97 -13.30 -0.71 7.59
C LEU A 97 -14.41 0.10 6.95
N SER A 98 -14.06 1.15 6.20
CA SER A 98 -15.06 1.95 5.52
C SER A 98 -15.69 1.14 4.39
N GLY A 99 -16.84 1.60 3.91
CA GLY A 99 -17.52 0.92 2.84
C GLY A 99 -17.06 1.29 1.43
N ARG A 100 -16.00 2.06 1.30
CA ARG A 100 -15.55 2.48 -0.03
C ARG A 100 -14.96 1.33 -0.79
N GLU A 101 -15.27 1.26 -2.06
CA GLU A 101 -14.76 0.20 -2.91
C GLU A 101 -13.29 0.38 -3.27
N ASP A 102 -12.81 1.61 -3.25
CA ASP A 102 -11.43 1.91 -3.64
C ASP A 102 -10.53 2.14 -2.45
N LYS A 103 -10.96 1.74 -1.26
CA LYS A 103 -10.23 2.05 -0.04
C LYS A 103 -8.81 1.50 -0.04
N GLU A 104 -8.64 0.29 -0.56
CA GLU A 104 -7.31 -0.34 -0.54
C GLU A 104 -6.32 0.47 -1.34
N LEU A 105 -6.72 0.85 -2.54
CA LEU A 105 -5.81 1.57 -3.42
C LEU A 105 -5.51 2.96 -2.89
N LEU A 106 -6.53 3.63 -2.35
CA LEU A 106 -6.33 4.95 -1.77
C LEU A 106 -5.40 4.88 -0.57
N LEU A 107 -5.56 3.85 0.27
CA LEU A 107 -4.68 3.70 1.43
C LEU A 107 -3.26 3.40 1.01
N ILE A 108 -3.06 2.57 -0.01
CA ILE A 108 -1.73 2.28 -0.51
C ILE A 108 -1.06 3.55 -1.01
N ARG A 109 -1.78 4.34 -1.80
CA ARG A 109 -1.23 5.61 -2.30
C ARG A 109 -0.90 6.56 -1.16
N PHE A 110 -1.80 6.66 -0.19
CA PHE A 110 -1.55 7.51 0.97
C PHE A 110 -0.30 7.08 1.72
N LEU A 111 -0.14 5.77 1.91
CA LEU A 111 1.01 5.29 2.68
C LEU A 111 2.33 5.55 1.97
N HIS A 112 2.37 5.39 0.65
CA HIS A 112 3.58 5.74 -0.08
C HIS A 112 3.93 7.21 0.11
N LEU A 113 2.93 8.07 0.06
CA LEU A 113 3.15 9.48 0.28
C LEU A 113 3.60 9.76 1.71
N ALA A 114 2.93 9.14 2.67
CA ALA A 114 3.25 9.38 4.07
C ALA A 114 4.67 8.96 4.41
N PHE A 115 5.10 7.80 3.90
CA PHE A 115 6.46 7.37 4.16
C PHE A 115 7.49 8.27 3.46
N ALA A 116 7.12 8.85 2.32
CA ALA A 116 8.01 9.78 1.65
C ALA A 116 8.12 11.11 2.40
N LEU A 117 7.04 11.59 2.97
CA LEU A 117 7.01 12.87 3.66
C LEU A 117 7.42 12.78 5.12
N GLY A 118 7.26 11.61 5.73
CA GLY A 118 7.69 11.39 7.11
C GLY A 118 6.61 11.65 8.14
N PRO A 119 7.02 11.67 9.41
CA PRO A 119 6.07 11.81 10.51
C PRO A 119 5.25 13.08 10.41
N GLY A 120 4.01 13.01 10.87
CA GLY A 120 3.14 14.17 10.87
C GLY A 120 2.28 14.30 9.63
N THR A 121 2.43 13.43 8.65
CA THR A 121 1.65 13.53 7.42
C THR A 121 0.16 13.45 7.71
N VAL A 122 -0.24 12.56 8.61
CA VAL A 122 -1.64 12.39 8.94
C VAL A 122 -2.20 13.68 9.56
N LYS A 123 -1.40 14.35 10.35
CA LYS A 123 -1.85 15.59 10.97
C LYS A 123 -1.93 16.73 9.98
N ARG A 124 -1.21 16.63 8.88
CA ARG A 124 -1.29 17.63 7.83
C ARG A 124 -2.42 17.29 6.89
N THR A 125 -3.55 17.09 7.40
CA THR A 125 -4.65 16.42 6.76
C THR A 125 -5.21 17.05 5.54
N GLY A 126 -4.86 18.08 5.06
CA GLY A 126 -5.42 18.58 3.83
C GLY A 126 -5.04 17.78 2.60
N HIS A 127 -4.29 16.70 2.74
CA HIS A 127 -3.85 15.97 1.57
C HIS A 127 -5.01 15.27 0.88
N PRO A 128 -5.11 15.37 -0.46
CA PRO A 128 -6.26 14.83 -1.17
C PRO A 128 -6.46 13.34 -1.00
N ASP A 129 -5.37 12.60 -0.82
CA ASP A 129 -5.49 11.15 -0.66
C ASP A 129 -6.11 10.78 0.68
N VAL A 130 -6.08 11.68 1.63
CA VAL A 130 -6.63 11.43 2.95
C VAL A 130 -8.04 11.99 3.07
N ALA A 131 -8.24 13.20 2.57
CA ALA A 131 -9.49 13.90 2.76
C ALA A 131 -10.71 13.11 2.30
N PRO A 132 -10.66 12.40 1.16
CA PRO A 132 -11.85 11.64 0.75
C PRO A 132 -12.21 10.52 1.70
N LEU A 133 -11.23 9.98 2.42
CA LEU A 133 -11.49 8.86 3.31
C LEU A 133 -11.99 9.32 4.65
N GLY A 134 -11.47 10.44 5.13
CA GLY A 134 -11.84 10.92 6.44
C GLY A 134 -13.32 11.14 6.59
N PRO A 135 -13.97 11.91 5.71
CA PRO A 135 -15.40 12.15 5.85
C PRO A 135 -16.26 10.92 5.63
N ALA A 136 -15.76 9.92 4.95
CA ALA A 136 -16.52 8.73 4.68
C ALA A 136 -16.69 7.85 5.91
N VAL A 137 -15.94 8.14 6.94
CA VAL A 137 -15.96 7.36 8.16
C VAL A 137 -16.67 8.14 9.25
#